data_90f511fa9ecd298882e62176ce106dc4
#
_entry.id   90f511fa9ecd298882e62176ce106dc4
#
_cell.length_a   1.000
_cell.length_b   1.000
_cell.length_c   1.000
_cell.angle_alpha   90.00
_cell.angle_beta   90.00
_cell.angle_gamma   90.00
#
_symmetry.space_group_name_H-M   'P 1'
#
loop_
_entity.id
_entity.type
_entity.pdbx_description
1 polymer ?
#
loop_
_entity_poly.entity_id
_entity_poly.type
_entity_poly.pdbx_seq_one_letter_code
_entity_poly.pdbx_strand_id
1 'polypeptide(L)'
;QAPAKMLTATSTEGNRIISIDWRPAFTVYQELLQTQYGIALSTDNFYAHAIHFPFGILRANNEVIVRIPVAVEADGSVFCTGEIPANAILTLLEASQIDCGYTVNHIVQSLTELHGSMTDRTLLTFYCAGRRLHLGSGAQVELVDLSAKTTVACLAGALSLGEIGNSCEWGYPLFHNAALVCMDWPA
;
A
#
# COMPACT_ATOMS: atom_id res chain seq x y z
N GLN A 1 19.91 4.35 -8.72
CA GLN A 1 19.05 5.08 -7.77
C GLN A 1 19.83 5.27 -6.47
N ALA A 2 19.84 6.49 -5.91
CA ALA A 2 20.37 6.70 -4.57
C ALA A 2 19.59 5.80 -3.60
N PRO A 3 20.26 5.20 -2.59
CA PRO A 3 19.54 4.40 -1.61
C PRO A 3 18.49 5.29 -0.93
N ALA A 4 17.26 4.79 -0.85
CA ALA A 4 16.19 5.48 -0.14
C ALA A 4 16.65 5.76 1.30
N LYS A 5 16.43 6.98 1.77
CA LYS A 5 16.80 7.35 3.14
C LYS A 5 16.05 6.44 4.12
N MET A 6 16.79 5.66 4.91
CA MET A 6 16.23 4.87 6.00
C MET A 6 16.01 5.75 7.22
N LEU A 7 14.90 5.58 7.87
CA LEU A 7 14.43 6.30 9.04
C LEU A 7 14.04 5.29 10.11
N THR A 8 13.94 5.71 11.36
CA THR A 8 13.48 4.85 12.45
C THR A 8 12.21 5.43 13.07
N ALA A 9 11.15 4.65 13.19
CA ALA A 9 9.98 5.01 13.98
C ALA A 9 10.33 4.90 15.48
N THR A 10 10.91 5.93 16.04
CA THR A 10 11.49 5.90 17.40
C THR A 10 10.45 5.90 18.51
N SER A 11 9.24 6.34 18.25
CA SER A 11 8.09 6.23 19.16
C SER A 11 6.82 6.01 18.36
N THR A 12 6.07 4.96 18.71
CA THR A 12 4.80 4.60 18.07
C THR A 12 3.80 4.10 19.11
N GLU A 13 2.50 4.23 18.79
CA GLU A 13 1.40 3.70 19.58
C GLU A 13 0.34 3.15 18.61
N GLY A 14 0.27 1.84 18.44
CA GLY A 14 -0.58 1.19 17.45
C GLY A 14 -0.27 1.67 16.03
N ASN A 15 -1.23 2.32 15.40
CA ASN A 15 -1.09 2.89 14.05
C ASN A 15 -0.61 4.35 14.03
N ARG A 16 -0.19 4.89 15.17
CA ARG A 16 0.27 6.27 15.35
C ARG A 16 1.79 6.31 15.42
N ILE A 17 2.43 7.11 14.57
CA ILE A 17 3.84 7.46 14.66
C ILE A 17 3.96 8.78 15.44
N ILE A 18 4.56 8.74 16.61
CA ILE A 18 4.78 9.92 17.45
C ILE A 18 6.08 10.61 17.02
N SER A 19 7.15 9.82 16.86
CA SER A 19 8.45 10.36 16.45
C SER A 19 9.16 9.47 15.45
N ILE A 20 9.88 10.12 14.54
CA ILE A 20 10.82 9.51 13.58
C ILE A 20 12.19 10.13 13.84
N ASP A 21 13.22 9.30 14.05
CA ASP A 21 14.57 9.74 14.36
C ASP A 21 14.59 10.79 15.50
N TRP A 22 13.81 10.52 16.58
CA TRP A 22 13.67 11.35 17.79
C TRP A 22 13.06 12.73 17.56
N ARG A 23 12.41 12.96 16.43
CA ARG A 23 11.76 14.22 16.08
C ARG A 23 10.26 13.99 15.79
N PRO A 24 9.38 14.99 15.95
CA PRO A 24 7.97 14.85 15.62
C PRO A 24 7.77 14.27 14.22
N ALA A 25 6.92 13.26 14.10
CA ALA A 25 6.77 12.49 12.86
C ALA A 25 6.36 13.37 11.67
N PHE A 26 5.43 14.30 11.88
CA PHE A 26 4.96 15.20 10.82
C PHE A 26 6.07 16.15 10.35
N THR A 27 6.89 16.69 11.24
CA THR A 27 8.03 17.54 10.87
C THR A 27 9.00 16.81 9.95
N VAL A 28 9.34 15.57 10.30
CA VAL A 28 10.22 14.74 9.46
C VAL A 28 9.58 14.46 8.11
N TYR A 29 8.30 14.14 8.09
CA TYR A 29 7.56 13.87 6.86
C TYR A 29 7.50 15.11 5.94
N GLN A 30 7.24 16.29 6.49
CA GLN A 30 7.30 17.57 5.76
C GLN A 30 8.67 17.80 5.11
N GLU A 31 9.75 17.62 5.86
CA GLU A 31 11.12 17.80 5.36
C GLU A 31 11.47 16.81 4.25
N LEU A 32 11.03 15.56 4.36
CA LEU A 32 11.25 14.56 3.32
C LEU A 32 10.57 14.97 2.01
N LEU A 33 9.29 15.36 2.08
CA LEU A 33 8.54 15.79 0.90
C LEU A 33 9.11 17.07 0.30
N GLN A 34 9.50 18.03 1.13
CA GLN A 34 10.12 19.26 0.66
C GLN A 34 11.47 19.00 0.00
N THR A 35 12.31 18.16 0.61
CA THR A 35 13.69 17.94 0.15
C THR A 35 13.74 17.06 -1.10
N GLN A 36 12.91 16.03 -1.17
CA GLN A 36 12.97 15.06 -2.25
C GLN A 36 12.10 15.45 -3.46
N TYR A 37 10.96 16.12 -3.20
CA TYR A 37 9.95 16.38 -4.23
C TYR A 37 9.56 17.84 -4.37
N GLY A 38 10.09 18.75 -3.53
CA GLY A 38 9.76 20.16 -3.56
C GLY A 38 8.34 20.48 -3.06
N ILE A 39 7.69 19.55 -2.34
CA ILE A 39 6.32 19.68 -1.87
C ILE A 39 6.29 20.32 -0.49
N ALA A 40 5.68 21.51 -0.40
CA ALA A 40 5.39 22.18 0.87
C ALA A 40 4.13 21.58 1.51
N LEU A 41 4.33 20.59 2.39
CA LEU A 41 3.24 19.91 3.08
C LEU A 41 2.74 20.73 4.28
N SER A 42 1.41 20.84 4.42
CA SER A 42 0.71 21.42 5.57
C SER A 42 -0.40 20.46 6.04
N THR A 43 -1.02 20.76 7.17
CA THR A 43 -2.21 20.02 7.62
C THR A 43 -3.37 20.11 6.62
N ASP A 44 -3.52 21.24 5.93
CA ASP A 44 -4.63 21.50 5.02
C ASP A 44 -4.52 20.68 3.72
N ASN A 45 -3.29 20.44 3.24
CA ASN A 45 -3.05 19.66 2.01
C ASN A 45 -2.53 18.24 2.29
N PHE A 46 -2.45 17.85 3.56
CA PHE A 46 -1.85 16.59 3.98
C PHE A 46 -2.39 15.38 3.23
N TYR A 47 -3.70 15.19 3.26
CA TYR A 47 -4.33 14.00 2.68
C TYR A 47 -4.16 13.91 1.16
N ALA A 48 -4.18 15.05 0.48
CA ALA A 48 -4.00 15.11 -0.97
C ALA A 48 -2.61 14.61 -1.42
N HIS A 49 -1.59 14.74 -0.56
CA HIS A 49 -0.24 14.25 -0.83
C HIS A 49 0.04 12.88 -0.20
N ALA A 50 -0.46 12.65 1.00
CA ALA A 50 -0.12 11.47 1.80
C ALA A 50 -0.44 10.13 1.10
N ILE A 51 -1.52 10.07 0.32
CA ILE A 51 -1.89 8.87 -0.46
C ILE A 51 -0.87 8.53 -1.57
N HIS A 52 -0.07 9.53 -1.99
CA HIS A 52 0.95 9.37 -3.04
C HIS A 52 2.35 9.11 -2.49
N PHE A 53 2.57 9.39 -1.20
CA PHE A 53 3.87 9.27 -0.53
C PHE A 53 3.76 8.48 0.78
N PRO A 54 3.38 7.20 0.73
CA PRO A 54 3.22 6.39 1.93
C PRO A 54 4.58 6.03 2.55
N PHE A 55 4.56 5.60 3.82
CA PHE A 55 5.70 4.94 4.43
C PHE A 55 5.78 3.47 4.02
N GLY A 56 7.00 2.99 3.80
CA GLY A 56 7.31 1.57 3.70
C GLY A 56 8.01 1.10 4.97
N ILE A 57 7.49 0.05 5.61
CA ILE A 57 8.18 -0.64 6.69
C ILE A 57 9.09 -1.70 6.05
N LEU A 58 10.40 -1.55 6.23
CA LEU A 58 11.39 -2.50 5.73
C LEU A 58 11.50 -3.69 6.66
N ARG A 59 11.39 -4.89 6.12
CA ARG A 59 11.55 -6.15 6.85
C ARG A 59 12.88 -6.82 6.54
N ALA A 60 13.32 -7.71 7.44
CA ALA A 60 14.59 -8.42 7.30
C ALA A 60 14.67 -9.31 6.05
N ASN A 61 13.54 -9.74 5.51
CA ASN A 61 13.43 -10.51 4.26
C ASN A 61 13.35 -9.63 3.00
N ASN A 62 13.63 -8.32 3.12
CA ASN A 62 13.50 -7.30 2.08
C ASN A 62 12.07 -7.01 1.63
N GLU A 63 11.07 -7.56 2.30
CA GLU A 63 9.69 -7.20 2.07
C GLU A 63 9.42 -5.77 2.56
N VAL A 64 8.61 -5.02 1.83
CA VAL A 64 8.19 -3.68 2.20
C VAL A 64 6.69 -3.67 2.44
N ILE A 65 6.29 -3.31 3.66
CA ILE A 65 4.88 -3.18 4.02
C ILE A 65 4.48 -1.72 3.96
N VAL A 66 3.54 -1.41 3.10
CA VAL A 66 3.05 -0.03 2.90
C VAL A 66 2.16 0.40 4.06
N ARG A 67 2.35 1.65 4.52
CA ARG A 67 1.50 2.34 5.51
C ARG A 67 1.15 3.72 4.99
N ILE A 68 -0.11 3.92 4.66
CA ILE A 68 -0.61 5.20 4.14
C ILE A 68 -0.91 6.13 5.31
N PRO A 69 -0.27 7.31 5.39
CA PRO A 69 -0.62 8.31 6.38
C PRO A 69 -2.02 8.88 6.09
N VAL A 70 -2.86 9.04 7.11
CA VAL A 70 -4.26 9.46 6.95
C VAL A 70 -4.65 10.67 7.79
N ALA A 71 -3.94 10.95 8.88
CA ALA A 71 -4.22 12.11 9.72
C ALA A 71 -2.98 12.59 10.44
N VAL A 72 -3.00 13.86 10.84
CA VAL A 72 -1.98 14.52 11.66
C VAL A 72 -2.67 15.09 12.91
N GLU A 73 -2.09 14.83 14.07
CA GLU A 73 -2.55 15.39 15.35
C GLU A 73 -1.85 16.70 15.69
N ALA A 74 -2.41 17.43 16.67
CA ALA A 74 -1.87 18.72 17.10
C ALA A 74 -0.46 18.62 17.68
N ASP A 75 -0.05 17.47 18.19
CA ASP A 75 1.31 17.20 18.70
C ASP A 75 2.32 16.83 17.61
N GLY A 76 1.91 16.83 16.36
CA GLY A 76 2.74 16.47 15.21
C GLY A 76 2.92 14.96 15.02
N SER A 77 2.13 14.14 15.70
CA SER A 77 2.08 12.71 15.39
C SER A 77 1.26 12.43 14.13
N VAL A 78 1.56 11.32 13.45
CA VAL A 78 0.95 10.92 12.18
C VAL A 78 0.25 9.58 12.34
N PHE A 79 -1.04 9.52 12.05
CA PHE A 79 -1.77 8.27 11.96
C PHE A 79 -1.64 7.65 10.58
N CYS A 80 -1.48 6.33 10.55
CA CYS A 80 -1.45 5.52 9.34
C CYS A 80 -2.61 4.52 9.30
N THR A 81 -2.85 3.93 8.15
CA THR A 81 -3.93 2.94 7.95
C THR A 81 -3.68 1.59 8.63
N GLY A 82 -2.52 1.38 9.24
CA GLY A 82 -2.21 0.14 9.95
C GLY A 82 -1.10 0.34 10.95
N GLU A 83 -0.94 -0.64 11.83
CA GLU A 83 0.04 -0.62 12.90
C GLU A 83 1.47 -0.45 12.39
N ILE A 84 2.27 0.31 13.16
CA ILE A 84 3.69 0.52 12.93
C ILE A 84 4.43 0.11 14.19
N PRO A 85 5.21 -0.98 14.13
CA PRO A 85 5.98 -1.44 15.27
C PRO A 85 6.98 -0.38 15.75
N ALA A 86 7.18 -0.29 17.05
CA ALA A 86 8.24 0.56 17.61
C ALA A 86 9.61 0.13 17.06
N ASN A 87 10.45 1.11 16.77
CA ASN A 87 11.76 0.93 16.13
C ASN A 87 11.72 0.31 14.71
N ALA A 88 10.57 0.31 14.05
CA ALA A 88 10.49 -0.10 12.66
C ALA A 88 11.38 0.77 11.78
N ILE A 89 12.07 0.13 10.84
CA ILE A 89 12.82 0.83 9.80
C ILE A 89 11.82 1.29 8.74
N LEU A 90 11.76 2.60 8.53
CA LEU A 90 10.88 3.24 7.56
C LEU A 90 11.66 3.76 6.36
N THR A 91 11.00 3.82 5.24
CA THR A 91 11.42 4.60 4.07
C THR A 91 10.21 5.36 3.53
N LEU A 92 10.45 6.51 2.90
CA LEU A 92 9.39 7.18 2.14
C LEU A 92 9.28 6.50 0.79
N LEU A 93 8.07 6.07 0.46
CA LEU A 93 7.75 5.52 -0.84
C LEU A 93 7.14 6.61 -1.71
N GLU A 94 7.55 6.65 -2.95
CA GLU A 94 6.82 7.36 -3.98
C GLU A 94 5.91 6.35 -4.66
N ALA A 95 4.63 6.62 -4.67
CA ALA A 95 3.75 5.94 -5.58
C ALA A 95 4.02 6.50 -6.98
N SER A 96 5.16 6.13 -7.55
CA SER A 96 5.46 6.30 -8.95
C SER A 96 4.32 5.72 -9.78
N GLN A 97 4.21 6.11 -11.04
CA GLN A 97 3.19 5.58 -11.94
C GLN A 97 3.10 4.07 -11.76
N ILE A 98 2.06 3.63 -11.04
CA ILE A 98 1.84 2.21 -10.77
C ILE A 98 1.60 1.58 -12.14
N ASP A 99 2.46 0.67 -12.54
CA ASP A 99 2.21 -0.16 -13.70
C ASP A 99 1.11 -1.17 -13.35
N CYS A 100 -0.13 -0.75 -13.62
CA CYS A 100 -1.30 -1.60 -13.42
C CYS A 100 -1.20 -2.90 -14.25
N GLY A 101 -0.60 -2.83 -15.41
CA GLY A 101 -0.36 -3.99 -16.26
C GLY A 101 0.56 -5.01 -15.60
N TYR A 102 1.62 -4.56 -14.93
CA TYR A 102 2.50 -5.45 -14.17
C TYR A 102 1.75 -6.14 -13.01
N THR A 103 0.99 -5.38 -12.23
CA THR A 103 0.20 -5.91 -11.11
C THR A 103 -0.79 -6.97 -11.57
N VAL A 104 -1.57 -6.66 -12.62
CA VAL A 104 -2.55 -7.59 -13.17
C VAL A 104 -1.87 -8.84 -13.73
N ASN A 105 -0.80 -8.71 -14.51
CA ASN A 105 -0.09 -9.85 -15.08
C ASN A 105 0.47 -10.78 -13.99
N HIS A 106 1.01 -10.22 -12.91
CA HIS A 106 1.51 -11.01 -11.78
C HIS A 106 0.38 -11.80 -11.08
N ILE A 107 -0.77 -11.17 -10.86
CA ILE A 107 -1.95 -11.84 -10.28
C ILE A 107 -2.45 -12.95 -11.21
N VAL A 108 -2.59 -12.68 -12.50
CA VAL A 108 -3.03 -13.66 -13.49
C VAL A 108 -2.09 -14.87 -13.53
N GLN A 109 -0.78 -14.61 -13.54
CA GLN A 109 0.23 -15.67 -13.49
C GLN A 109 0.08 -16.51 -12.23
N SER A 110 0.03 -15.90 -11.05
CA SER A 110 -0.09 -16.61 -9.77
C SER A 110 -1.37 -17.44 -9.69
N LEU A 111 -2.52 -16.89 -10.14
CA LEU A 111 -3.78 -17.62 -10.18
C LEU A 111 -3.72 -18.81 -11.14
N THR A 112 -3.08 -18.63 -12.29
CA THR A 112 -2.93 -19.69 -13.30
C THR A 112 -2.00 -20.82 -12.79
N GLU A 113 -0.93 -20.47 -12.10
CA GLU A 113 -0.02 -21.44 -11.48
C GLU A 113 -0.69 -22.26 -10.38
N LEU A 114 -1.56 -21.62 -9.57
CA LEU A 114 -2.26 -22.28 -8.47
C LEU A 114 -3.46 -23.13 -8.91
N HIS A 115 -4.21 -22.65 -9.88
CA HIS A 115 -5.54 -23.21 -10.20
C HIS A 115 -5.67 -23.69 -11.66
N GLY A 116 -4.69 -23.43 -12.51
CA GLY A 116 -4.81 -23.66 -13.96
C GLY A 116 -5.69 -22.61 -14.61
N SER A 117 -6.71 -23.01 -15.38
CA SER A 117 -7.66 -22.10 -15.99
C SER A 117 -8.59 -21.46 -14.96
N MET A 118 -8.80 -20.16 -15.08
CA MET A 118 -9.77 -19.41 -14.28
C MET A 118 -11.13 -19.26 -14.98
N THR A 119 -11.27 -19.81 -16.20
CA THR A 119 -12.54 -19.78 -16.96
C THR A 119 -13.64 -20.43 -16.14
N ASP A 120 -14.83 -19.81 -16.16
CA ASP A 120 -16.03 -20.25 -15.44
C ASP A 120 -15.94 -20.18 -13.89
N ARG A 121 -14.87 -19.59 -13.34
CA ARG A 121 -14.71 -19.39 -11.91
C ARG A 121 -15.15 -17.99 -11.48
N THR A 122 -15.40 -17.82 -10.19
CA THR A 122 -15.60 -16.51 -9.57
C THR A 122 -14.30 -16.06 -8.90
N LEU A 123 -13.86 -14.83 -9.18
CA LEU A 123 -12.73 -14.22 -8.50
C LEU A 123 -13.23 -13.20 -7.48
N LEU A 124 -12.99 -13.48 -6.20
CA LEU A 124 -13.26 -12.54 -5.13
C LEU A 124 -12.06 -11.62 -4.95
N THR A 125 -12.32 -10.31 -4.95
CA THR A 125 -11.28 -9.28 -4.99
C THR A 125 -11.49 -8.25 -3.90
N PHE A 126 -10.45 -8.03 -3.08
CA PHE A 126 -10.40 -6.94 -2.12
C PHE A 126 -9.42 -5.88 -2.64
N TYR A 127 -9.96 -4.71 -2.90
CA TYR A 127 -9.24 -3.61 -3.54
C TYR A 127 -9.01 -2.48 -2.55
N CYS A 128 -7.77 -2.10 -2.31
CA CYS A 128 -7.45 -1.04 -1.38
C CYS A 128 -8.05 0.31 -1.80
N ALA A 129 -8.79 0.94 -0.90
CA ALA A 129 -9.36 2.26 -1.12
C ALA A 129 -8.27 3.33 -1.38
N GLY A 130 -7.13 3.24 -0.67
CA GLY A 130 -5.97 4.11 -0.91
C GLY A 130 -5.41 3.93 -2.32
N ARG A 131 -5.29 2.67 -2.82
CA ARG A 131 -4.92 2.39 -4.21
C ARG A 131 -5.92 2.99 -5.20
N ARG A 132 -7.21 2.85 -4.91
CA ARG A 132 -8.29 3.43 -5.73
C ARG A 132 -8.17 4.95 -5.84
N LEU A 133 -7.91 5.62 -4.72
CA LEU A 133 -7.74 7.08 -4.66
C LEU A 133 -6.48 7.52 -5.41
N HIS A 134 -5.36 6.78 -5.24
CA HIS A 134 -4.11 7.08 -5.91
C HIS A 134 -4.23 6.95 -7.43
N LEU A 135 -4.83 5.88 -7.94
CA LEU A 135 -4.96 5.60 -9.37
C LEU A 135 -6.07 6.39 -10.05
N GLY A 136 -7.04 6.91 -9.31
CA GLY A 136 -8.18 7.61 -9.89
C GLY A 136 -8.94 6.73 -10.90
N SER A 137 -9.07 7.19 -12.15
CA SER A 137 -9.72 6.43 -13.23
C SER A 137 -8.95 5.17 -13.64
N GLY A 138 -7.65 5.11 -13.40
CA GLY A 138 -6.81 3.94 -13.68
C GLY A 138 -7.21 2.68 -12.91
N ALA A 139 -7.82 2.85 -11.72
CA ALA A 139 -8.31 1.73 -10.93
C ALA A 139 -9.43 0.93 -11.63
N GLN A 140 -10.32 1.62 -12.38
CA GLN A 140 -11.33 0.93 -13.18
C GLN A 140 -10.70 0.16 -14.34
N VAL A 141 -9.68 0.74 -14.97
CA VAL A 141 -8.95 0.08 -16.05
C VAL A 141 -8.26 -1.18 -15.54
N GLU A 142 -7.64 -1.12 -14.37
CA GLU A 142 -6.98 -2.27 -13.74
C GLU A 142 -7.95 -3.43 -13.48
N LEU A 143 -9.15 -3.15 -12.94
CA LEU A 143 -10.16 -4.19 -12.68
C LEU A 143 -10.74 -4.79 -13.97
N VAL A 144 -10.95 -3.97 -15.00
CA VAL A 144 -11.39 -4.46 -16.31
C VAL A 144 -10.32 -5.36 -16.93
N ASP A 145 -9.06 -4.95 -16.88
CA ASP A 145 -7.95 -5.74 -17.42
C ASP A 145 -7.77 -7.07 -16.65
N LEU A 146 -7.92 -7.04 -15.32
CA LEU A 146 -7.89 -8.24 -14.48
C LEU A 146 -8.97 -9.22 -14.88
N SER A 147 -10.22 -8.77 -15.01
CA SER A 147 -11.35 -9.61 -15.43
C SER A 147 -11.13 -10.21 -16.83
N ALA A 148 -10.67 -9.39 -17.78
CA ALA A 148 -10.42 -9.83 -19.14
C ALA A 148 -9.30 -10.88 -19.25
N LYS A 149 -8.20 -10.69 -18.51
CA LYS A 149 -7.03 -11.59 -18.56
C LYS A 149 -7.23 -12.87 -17.79
N THR A 150 -8.00 -12.85 -16.71
CA THR A 150 -8.33 -14.06 -15.96
C THR A 150 -9.43 -14.89 -16.61
N THR A 151 -10.22 -14.30 -17.52
CA THR A 151 -11.36 -14.96 -18.19
C THR A 151 -12.41 -15.51 -17.20
N VAL A 152 -12.49 -14.95 -16.00
CA VAL A 152 -13.44 -15.40 -14.97
C VAL A 152 -14.88 -15.10 -15.37
N ALA A 153 -15.80 -15.98 -14.99
CA ALA A 153 -17.23 -15.77 -15.19
C ALA A 153 -17.77 -14.58 -14.36
N CYS A 154 -17.19 -14.35 -13.19
CA CYS A 154 -17.58 -13.26 -12.31
C CYS A 154 -16.37 -12.70 -11.57
N LEU A 155 -16.23 -11.38 -11.58
CA LEU A 155 -15.35 -10.63 -10.69
C LEU A 155 -16.22 -9.92 -9.67
N ALA A 156 -16.10 -10.31 -8.41
CA ALA A 156 -16.85 -9.72 -7.30
C ALA A 156 -15.90 -9.25 -6.21
N GLY A 157 -16.35 -8.39 -5.32
CA GLY A 157 -15.51 -7.96 -4.21
C GLY A 157 -15.92 -6.63 -3.61
N ALA A 158 -14.99 -6.02 -2.88
CA ALA A 158 -15.23 -4.76 -2.19
C ALA A 158 -13.98 -3.88 -2.15
N LEU A 159 -14.20 -2.58 -1.93
CA LEU A 159 -13.14 -1.69 -1.46
C LEU A 159 -12.87 -1.98 0.02
N SER A 160 -11.60 -1.98 0.40
CA SER A 160 -11.12 -2.21 1.76
C SER A 160 -10.14 -1.12 2.20
N LEU A 161 -10.02 -0.90 3.50
CA LEU A 161 -9.05 0.05 4.06
C LEU A 161 -7.68 -0.60 4.31
N GLY A 162 -7.60 -1.90 4.14
CA GLY A 162 -6.39 -2.70 4.22
C GLY A 162 -6.71 -4.15 3.91
N GLU A 163 -5.74 -4.84 3.36
CA GLU A 163 -5.87 -6.18 2.84
C GLU A 163 -4.98 -7.13 3.64
N ILE A 164 -5.51 -8.32 3.96
CA ILE A 164 -4.74 -9.38 4.56
C ILE A 164 -4.37 -10.36 3.45
N GLY A 165 -3.10 -10.46 3.19
CA GLY A 165 -2.58 -11.32 2.13
C GLY A 165 -1.16 -11.75 2.39
N ASN A 166 -0.66 -12.59 1.48
CA ASN A 166 0.67 -13.13 1.50
C ASN A 166 1.35 -12.80 0.16
N SER A 167 2.54 -12.23 0.23
CA SER A 167 3.32 -11.85 -0.95
C SER A 167 4.33 -12.91 -1.39
N CYS A 168 4.49 -13.99 -0.62
CA CYS A 168 5.41 -15.09 -0.93
C CYS A 168 4.84 -16.43 -0.49
N GLU A 169 5.20 -17.52 -1.20
CA GLU A 169 4.62 -18.85 -1.08
C GLU A 169 4.61 -19.41 0.36
N TRP A 170 5.59 -19.08 1.17
CA TRP A 170 5.73 -19.55 2.56
C TRP A 170 5.65 -18.42 3.60
N GLY A 171 5.13 -17.25 3.21
CA GLY A 171 4.96 -16.11 4.10
C GLY A 171 3.74 -16.23 5.00
N TYR A 172 3.78 -15.54 6.13
CA TYR A 172 2.58 -15.35 6.94
C TYR A 172 1.69 -14.28 6.31
N PRO A 173 0.35 -14.42 6.39
CA PRO A 173 -0.55 -13.35 5.99
C PRO A 173 -0.26 -12.09 6.80
N LEU A 174 -0.07 -10.98 6.09
CA LEU A 174 0.21 -9.68 6.67
C LEU A 174 -0.87 -8.69 6.27
N PHE A 175 -1.05 -7.68 7.10
CA PHE A 175 -1.90 -6.55 6.77
C PHE A 175 -1.15 -5.60 5.84
N HIS A 176 -1.66 -5.43 4.63
CA HIS A 176 -1.12 -4.56 3.60
C HIS A 176 -2.01 -3.34 3.36
N ASN A 177 -1.42 -2.28 2.83
CA ASN A 177 -2.14 -1.17 2.21
C ASN A 177 -1.67 -1.01 0.76
N ALA A 178 -2.44 -0.30 -0.04
CA ALA A 178 -2.21 -0.09 -1.47
C ALA A 178 -2.17 -1.40 -2.28
N ALA A 179 -2.72 -2.48 -1.75
CA ALA A 179 -2.72 -3.81 -2.34
C ALA A 179 -4.00 -4.12 -3.11
N LEU A 180 -3.94 -5.17 -3.88
CA LEU A 180 -5.04 -5.84 -4.54
C LEU A 180 -4.91 -7.32 -4.21
N VAL A 181 -5.86 -7.85 -3.42
CA VAL A 181 -5.87 -9.26 -3.01
C VAL A 181 -6.99 -9.97 -3.72
N CYS A 182 -6.67 -11.08 -4.35
CA CYS A 182 -7.60 -11.90 -5.09
C CYS A 182 -7.59 -13.32 -4.58
N MET A 183 -8.76 -13.95 -4.57
CA MET A 183 -8.89 -15.36 -4.27
C MET A 183 -9.92 -16.01 -5.19
N ASP A 184 -9.65 -17.26 -5.57
CA ASP A 184 -10.61 -18.10 -6.25
C ASP A 184 -11.75 -18.44 -5.29
N TRP A 185 -13.00 -18.17 -5.71
CA TRP A 185 -14.18 -18.54 -4.97
C TRP A 185 -14.83 -19.73 -5.66
N PRO A 186 -14.81 -20.91 -5.04
CA PRO A 186 -15.44 -22.08 -5.65
C PRO A 186 -16.94 -21.85 -5.81
N ALA A 187 -17.48 -22.34 -6.93
CA ALA A 187 -18.89 -22.29 -7.24
C ALA A 187 -19.71 -23.19 -6.31
#